data_85095521dcdfa62812f4ce9be780b6ee
#
_entry.id   85095521dcdfa62812f4ce9be780b6ee
#
_cell.length_a   1.000
_cell.length_b   1.000
_cell.length_c   1.000
_cell.angle_alpha   90.00
_cell.angle_beta   90.00
_cell.angle_gamma   90.00
#
_symmetry.space_group_name_H-M   'P 1'
#
loop_
_entity.id
_entity.type
_entity.pdbx_description
1 polymer ?
#
loop_
_entity_poly.entity_id
_entity_poly.type
_entity_poly.pdbx_seq_one_letter_code
_entity_poly.pdbx_strand_id
1 'polypeptide(L)'
;MTSTRYFGTDGIRGTFGEEPMTPEFVYRLGLAAGKALSSDDGKQALFVIGRDTRTSGPVLQRALATGLRETGARVLDLGIIPTPGIAYLAHFVGATAGAVISASHNPAAENGIKFLNNEGMKLSREQEEATEEALKQINNDRSDFDDECLGEASPHLFQTYLQDLCESVSGLEMNNLRILMDCANGAAWKAAPEVFGRLGANLIAIHTENDGRHINVESGSEFMRSKPALVAQRLAEEKADLAIAFDGETDWVIVMDEKGNLIDGGHQLALLAG
;
A
#
# COMPACT_ATOMS: atom_id res chain seq x y z
N MET A 1 19.82 27.40 -8.94
CA MET A 1 18.68 26.63 -9.40
C MET A 1 18.16 25.88 -8.19
N THR A 2 16.95 26.16 -7.74
CA THR A 2 16.32 25.44 -6.61
C THR A 2 16.12 24.00 -7.08
N SER A 3 16.82 23.04 -6.46
CA SER A 3 16.64 21.62 -6.73
C SER A 3 15.18 21.26 -6.44
N THR A 4 14.45 20.83 -7.45
CA THR A 4 13.09 20.32 -7.27
C THR A 4 13.20 19.06 -6.41
N ARG A 5 12.62 19.07 -5.21
CA ARG A 5 12.54 17.90 -4.34
C ARG A 5 11.30 17.11 -4.73
N TYR A 6 11.48 15.84 -5.07
CA TYR A 6 10.38 14.94 -5.44
C TYR A 6 9.77 14.24 -4.23
N PHE A 7 10.62 13.80 -3.26
CA PHE A 7 10.13 13.16 -2.06
C PHE A 7 9.41 14.16 -1.13
N GLY A 8 8.09 14.00 -1.03
CA GLY A 8 7.25 14.66 -0.06
C GLY A 8 7.24 13.96 1.31
N THR A 9 6.27 14.32 2.16
CA THR A 9 6.08 13.69 3.47
C THR A 9 5.79 12.20 3.36
N ASP A 10 5.13 11.78 2.26
CA ASP A 10 4.64 10.41 2.07
C ASP A 10 4.98 9.89 0.67
N GLY A 11 6.25 9.94 0.32
CA GLY A 11 6.76 9.52 -0.97
C GLY A 11 6.60 10.54 -2.09
N ILE A 12 6.64 10.07 -3.33
CA ILE A 12 6.47 10.85 -4.56
C ILE A 12 5.05 10.61 -5.06
N ARG A 13 4.25 11.65 -5.26
CA ARG A 13 2.86 11.55 -5.72
C ARG A 13 2.59 12.50 -6.89
N GLY A 14 1.62 12.14 -7.74
CA GLY A 14 1.16 12.99 -8.84
C GLY A 14 0.05 12.35 -9.67
N THR A 15 -0.45 13.10 -10.62
CA THR A 15 -1.42 12.62 -11.62
C THR A 15 -0.71 11.65 -12.59
N PHE A 16 -1.30 10.47 -12.80
CA PHE A 16 -0.76 9.51 -13.76
C PHE A 16 -0.71 10.11 -15.17
N GLY A 17 0.43 9.97 -15.84
CA GLY A 17 0.71 10.54 -17.16
C GLY A 17 1.36 11.92 -17.14
N GLU A 18 1.48 12.54 -15.96
CA GLU A 18 2.20 13.79 -15.74
C GLU A 18 3.42 13.51 -14.85
N GLU A 19 4.57 14.18 -15.10
CA GLU A 19 5.74 14.04 -14.24
C GLU A 19 5.41 14.54 -12.83
N PRO A 20 5.72 13.79 -11.75
CA PRO A 20 6.63 12.63 -11.69
C PRO A 20 5.95 11.25 -11.81
N MET A 21 4.69 11.14 -12.23
CA MET A 21 3.96 9.87 -12.35
C MET A 21 3.84 9.40 -13.80
N THR A 22 4.93 9.52 -14.58
CA THR A 22 5.06 8.86 -15.88
C THR A 22 5.87 7.57 -15.77
N PRO A 23 5.65 6.57 -16.63
CA PRO A 23 6.44 5.34 -16.63
C PRO A 23 7.95 5.60 -16.81
N GLU A 24 8.32 6.57 -17.66
CA GLU A 24 9.71 6.96 -17.91
C GLU A 24 10.38 7.53 -16.67
N PHE A 25 9.68 8.41 -15.93
CA PHE A 25 10.20 8.92 -14.66
C PHE A 25 10.34 7.81 -13.63
N VAL A 26 9.34 6.95 -13.48
CA VAL A 26 9.33 5.85 -12.51
C VAL A 26 10.39 4.80 -12.82
N TYR A 27 10.70 4.56 -14.10
CA TYR A 27 11.85 3.75 -14.51
C TYR A 27 13.17 4.37 -14.03
N ARG A 28 13.38 5.67 -14.28
CA ARG A 28 14.58 6.39 -13.79
C ARG A 28 14.67 6.36 -12.26
N LEU A 29 13.53 6.49 -11.58
CA LEU A 29 13.45 6.36 -10.13
C LEU A 29 13.87 4.96 -9.66
N GLY A 30 13.48 3.91 -10.39
CA GLY A 30 13.92 2.53 -10.14
C GLY A 30 15.44 2.36 -10.26
N LEU A 31 16.03 2.91 -11.33
CA LEU A 31 17.50 2.95 -11.49
C LEU A 31 18.20 3.69 -10.33
N ALA A 32 17.64 4.83 -9.93
CA ALA A 32 18.18 5.65 -8.85
C ALA A 32 18.11 4.92 -7.50
N ALA A 33 16.93 4.37 -7.16
CA ALA A 33 16.71 3.64 -5.93
C ALA A 33 17.59 2.37 -5.86
N GLY A 34 17.69 1.63 -6.98
CA GLY A 34 18.54 0.45 -7.06
C GLY A 34 20.02 0.77 -6.81
N LYS A 35 20.51 1.91 -7.28
CA LYS A 35 21.90 2.37 -7.03
C LYS A 35 22.09 2.91 -5.61
N ALA A 36 21.14 3.72 -5.12
CA ALA A 36 21.31 4.43 -3.86
C ALA A 36 21.05 3.56 -2.62
N LEU A 37 20.17 2.54 -2.74
CA LEU A 37 19.75 1.71 -1.60
C LEU A 37 20.51 0.38 -1.53
N SER A 38 21.20 -0.04 -2.60
CA SER A 38 22.03 -1.26 -2.57
C SER A 38 23.29 -1.03 -1.74
N SER A 39 23.67 -2.06 -0.98
CA SER A 39 24.93 -2.03 -0.20
C SER A 39 26.11 -2.52 -1.04
N ASP A 40 27.31 -2.02 -0.73
CA ASP A 40 28.58 -2.45 -1.37
C ASP A 40 29.14 -3.76 -0.75
N ASP A 41 28.33 -4.52 -0.01
CA ASP A 41 28.75 -5.75 0.69
C ASP A 41 28.86 -6.99 -0.22
N GLY A 42 28.68 -6.81 -1.52
CA GLY A 42 28.75 -7.86 -2.53
C GLY A 42 27.51 -8.76 -2.60
N LYS A 43 26.48 -8.48 -1.81
CA LYS A 43 25.19 -9.19 -1.92
C LYS A 43 24.33 -8.58 -3.00
N GLN A 44 23.60 -9.44 -3.70
CA GLN A 44 22.60 -8.98 -4.65
C GLN A 44 21.44 -8.32 -3.91
N ALA A 45 21.16 -7.06 -4.23
CA ALA A 45 20.02 -6.34 -3.66
C ALA A 45 18.70 -7.05 -4.02
N LEU A 46 17.77 -7.06 -3.07
CA LEU A 46 16.43 -7.62 -3.23
C LEU A 46 15.40 -6.54 -2.91
N PHE A 47 14.47 -6.30 -3.84
CA PHE A 47 13.35 -5.41 -3.62
C PHE A 47 12.03 -6.19 -3.65
N VAL A 48 11.09 -5.82 -2.79
CA VAL A 48 9.71 -6.27 -2.87
C VAL A 48 8.84 -5.11 -3.36
N ILE A 49 7.92 -5.36 -4.30
CA ILE A 49 7.02 -4.33 -4.82
C ILE A 49 5.58 -4.79 -4.65
N GLY A 50 4.75 -3.95 -4.07
CA GLY A 50 3.30 -4.14 -4.00
C GLY A 50 2.54 -2.87 -4.35
N ARG A 51 1.25 -3.00 -4.60
CA ARG A 51 0.42 -1.88 -5.05
C ARG A 51 -1.02 -1.97 -4.53
N ASP A 52 -1.72 -0.86 -4.64
CA ASP A 52 -3.18 -0.83 -4.54
C ASP A 52 -3.86 -1.27 -5.86
N THR A 53 -5.15 -1.04 -5.98
CA THR A 53 -5.95 -1.49 -7.14
C THR A 53 -5.90 -0.55 -8.34
N ARG A 54 -5.32 0.66 -8.25
CA ARG A 54 -5.32 1.68 -9.32
C ARG A 54 -4.92 1.11 -10.67
N THR A 55 -5.64 1.52 -11.73
CA THR A 55 -5.38 1.05 -13.11
C THR A 55 -3.99 1.42 -13.63
N SER A 56 -3.40 2.50 -13.12
CA SER A 56 -2.02 2.92 -13.41
C SER A 56 -0.96 2.07 -12.72
N GLY A 57 -1.33 1.34 -11.64
CA GLY A 57 -0.41 0.56 -10.83
C GLY A 57 0.45 -0.42 -11.63
N PRO A 58 -0.13 -1.29 -12.47
CA PRO A 58 0.66 -2.28 -13.23
C PRO A 58 1.72 -1.67 -14.14
N VAL A 59 1.45 -0.58 -14.83
CA VAL A 59 2.43 0.04 -15.73
C VAL A 59 3.54 0.74 -14.96
N LEU A 60 3.23 1.41 -13.86
CA LEU A 60 4.23 2.02 -12.98
C LEU A 60 5.10 0.95 -12.31
N GLN A 61 4.50 -0.18 -11.93
CA GLN A 61 5.23 -1.31 -11.35
C GLN A 61 6.23 -1.89 -12.33
N ARG A 62 5.83 -2.12 -13.60
CA ARG A 62 6.75 -2.59 -14.64
C ARG A 62 7.93 -1.63 -14.82
N ALA A 63 7.65 -0.35 -14.93
CA ALA A 63 8.69 0.66 -15.09
C ALA A 63 9.67 0.67 -13.90
N LEU A 64 9.17 0.68 -12.67
CA LEU A 64 9.97 0.65 -11.45
C LEU A 64 10.82 -0.62 -11.37
N ALA A 65 10.21 -1.78 -11.59
CA ALA A 65 10.87 -3.08 -11.54
C ALA A 65 11.97 -3.20 -12.60
N THR A 66 11.73 -2.68 -13.82
CA THR A 66 12.74 -2.63 -14.88
C THR A 66 13.97 -1.84 -14.43
N GLY A 67 13.75 -0.62 -13.92
CA GLY A 67 14.86 0.21 -13.44
C GLY A 67 15.66 -0.45 -12.32
N LEU A 68 14.99 -1.05 -11.33
CA LEU A 68 15.65 -1.79 -10.25
C LEU A 68 16.46 -2.98 -10.78
N ARG A 69 15.90 -3.79 -11.68
CA ARG A 69 16.57 -4.97 -12.23
C ARG A 69 17.78 -4.62 -13.09
N GLU A 70 17.75 -3.51 -13.80
CA GLU A 70 18.91 -3.03 -14.58
C GLU A 70 20.11 -2.62 -13.70
N THR A 71 19.90 -2.37 -12.40
CA THR A 71 21.03 -2.21 -11.45
C THR A 71 21.59 -3.54 -10.94
N GLY A 72 21.07 -4.68 -11.41
CA GLY A 72 21.45 -6.02 -10.95
C GLY A 72 20.61 -6.54 -9.77
N ALA A 73 19.62 -5.77 -9.30
CA ALA A 73 18.76 -6.19 -8.19
C ALA A 73 17.78 -7.30 -8.61
N ARG A 74 17.38 -8.13 -7.65
CA ARG A 74 16.20 -8.99 -7.76
C ARG A 74 14.96 -8.21 -7.35
N VAL A 75 13.83 -8.53 -7.96
CA VAL A 75 12.53 -7.92 -7.62
C VAL A 75 11.50 -9.03 -7.41
N LEU A 76 10.80 -9.01 -6.27
CA LEU A 76 9.63 -9.85 -5.99
C LEU A 76 8.37 -9.02 -6.19
N ASP A 77 7.45 -9.52 -6.99
CA ASP A 77 6.11 -8.94 -7.19
C ASP A 77 5.14 -9.52 -6.15
N LEU A 78 4.64 -8.67 -5.28
CA LEU A 78 3.63 -9.00 -4.26
C LEU A 78 2.19 -8.79 -4.76
N GLY A 79 2.02 -8.20 -5.94
CA GLY A 79 0.71 -7.88 -6.50
C GLY A 79 -0.05 -6.81 -5.72
N ILE A 80 -1.38 -6.97 -5.64
CA ILE A 80 -2.24 -6.08 -4.83
C ILE A 80 -2.19 -6.55 -3.38
N ILE A 81 -1.65 -5.70 -2.51
CA ILE A 81 -1.45 -6.02 -1.10
C ILE A 81 -1.45 -4.72 -0.27
N PRO A 82 -1.98 -4.73 0.98
CA PRO A 82 -1.86 -3.62 1.91
C PRO A 82 -0.42 -3.12 2.10
N THR A 83 -0.24 -1.80 2.24
CA THR A 83 1.07 -1.19 2.55
C THR A 83 1.74 -1.83 3.77
N PRO A 84 1.04 -2.11 4.90
CA PRO A 84 1.63 -2.87 6.00
C PRO A 84 2.12 -4.27 5.62
N GLY A 85 1.48 -4.92 4.64
CA GLY A 85 1.92 -6.21 4.11
C GLY A 85 3.24 -6.11 3.36
N ILE A 86 3.46 -5.02 2.60
CA ILE A 86 4.75 -4.77 1.92
C ILE A 86 5.83 -4.52 2.97
N ALA A 87 5.54 -3.71 3.99
CA ALA A 87 6.47 -3.42 5.10
C ALA A 87 6.89 -4.71 5.83
N TYR A 88 5.91 -5.53 6.21
CA TYR A 88 6.13 -6.81 6.87
C TYR A 88 6.97 -7.76 6.00
N LEU A 89 6.59 -7.94 4.75
CA LEU A 89 7.26 -8.87 3.84
C LEU A 89 8.66 -8.40 3.43
N ALA A 90 8.91 -7.09 3.34
CA ALA A 90 10.27 -6.56 3.14
C ALA A 90 11.21 -7.04 4.25
N HIS A 91 10.78 -6.93 5.50
CA HIS A 91 11.53 -7.45 6.64
C HIS A 91 11.62 -8.98 6.63
N PHE A 92 10.50 -9.67 6.42
CA PHE A 92 10.39 -11.13 6.48
C PHE A 92 11.33 -11.84 5.49
N VAL A 93 11.43 -11.33 4.25
CA VAL A 93 12.31 -11.93 3.23
C VAL A 93 13.74 -11.39 3.26
N GLY A 94 14.05 -10.46 4.16
CA GLY A 94 15.35 -9.79 4.22
C GLY A 94 15.63 -8.93 2.99
N ALA A 95 14.61 -8.22 2.47
CA ALA A 95 14.76 -7.35 1.33
C ALA A 95 15.64 -6.13 1.67
N THR A 96 16.32 -5.60 0.67
CA THR A 96 17.05 -4.32 0.76
C THR A 96 16.07 -3.17 1.01
N ALA A 97 14.93 -3.19 0.30
CA ALA A 97 13.85 -2.22 0.45
C ALA A 97 12.51 -2.78 -0.08
N GLY A 98 11.42 -2.21 0.42
CA GLY A 98 10.09 -2.34 -0.15
C GLY A 98 9.71 -1.14 -1.00
N ALA A 99 8.90 -1.33 -2.03
CA ALA A 99 8.30 -0.25 -2.81
C ALA A 99 6.77 -0.40 -2.82
N VAL A 100 6.08 0.66 -2.46
CA VAL A 100 4.63 0.78 -2.46
C VAL A 100 4.21 1.65 -3.63
N ILE A 101 3.29 1.16 -4.46
CA ILE A 101 2.70 1.92 -5.58
C ILE A 101 1.26 2.24 -5.21
N SER A 102 1.06 3.41 -4.64
CA SER A 102 -0.23 3.91 -4.18
C SER A 102 -0.19 5.42 -3.95
N ALA A 103 -1.35 6.05 -4.02
CA ALA A 103 -1.57 7.41 -3.55
C ALA A 103 -2.60 7.45 -2.38
N SER A 104 -2.69 6.35 -1.60
CA SER A 104 -3.53 6.25 -0.41
C SER A 104 -5.00 6.64 -0.70
N HIS A 105 -5.54 7.64 -0.02
CA HIS A 105 -6.92 8.12 -0.14
C HIS A 105 -7.15 9.07 -1.33
N ASN A 106 -6.14 9.39 -2.13
CA ASN A 106 -6.27 10.30 -3.27
C ASN A 106 -7.17 9.70 -4.38
N PRO A 107 -7.71 10.53 -5.30
CA PRO A 107 -8.51 10.07 -6.45
C PRO A 107 -7.81 9.02 -7.31
N ALA A 108 -8.59 8.20 -8.03
CA ALA A 108 -8.09 7.11 -8.88
C ALA A 108 -7.11 7.56 -9.99
N ALA A 109 -7.21 8.83 -10.44
CA ALA A 109 -6.33 9.41 -11.46
C ALA A 109 -4.90 9.69 -10.96
N GLU A 110 -4.71 9.74 -9.64
CA GLU A 110 -3.40 9.95 -9.02
C GLU A 110 -2.75 8.61 -8.67
N ASN A 111 -1.43 8.62 -8.54
CA ASN A 111 -0.67 7.51 -7.99
C ASN A 111 0.58 8.02 -7.24
N GLY A 112 1.33 7.12 -6.65
CA GLY A 112 2.55 7.48 -5.93
C GLY A 112 3.50 6.32 -5.78
N ILE A 113 4.74 6.65 -5.44
CA ILE A 113 5.79 5.69 -5.12
C ILE A 113 6.36 6.03 -3.74
N LYS A 114 6.32 5.08 -2.83
CA LYS A 114 6.90 5.17 -1.50
C LYS A 114 7.89 4.02 -1.31
N PHE A 115 9.09 4.31 -0.82
CA PHE A 115 10.04 3.27 -0.45
C PHE A 115 10.06 3.07 1.05
N LEU A 116 10.25 1.81 1.44
CA LEU A 116 10.42 1.36 2.81
C LEU A 116 11.80 0.71 2.93
N ASN A 117 12.47 0.90 4.05
CA ASN A 117 13.74 0.23 4.31
C ASN A 117 13.56 -1.27 4.66
N ASN A 118 14.63 -1.97 4.95
CA ASN A 118 14.64 -3.39 5.32
C ASN A 118 13.93 -3.71 6.66
N GLU A 119 13.60 -2.69 7.45
CA GLU A 119 12.81 -2.82 8.69
C GLU A 119 11.32 -2.54 8.45
N GLY A 120 10.91 -2.30 7.19
CA GLY A 120 9.55 -1.92 6.82
C GLY A 120 9.18 -0.48 7.18
N MET A 121 10.14 0.34 7.56
CA MET A 121 9.95 1.74 7.91
C MET A 121 10.19 2.64 6.69
N LYS A 122 9.63 3.86 6.73
CA LYS A 122 9.94 4.88 5.73
C LYS A 122 11.47 5.08 5.61
N LEU A 123 11.95 5.35 4.39
CA LEU A 123 13.35 5.70 4.18
C LEU A 123 13.78 6.88 5.08
N SER A 124 15.02 6.85 5.52
CA SER A 124 15.63 8.01 6.18
C SER A 124 15.78 9.16 5.18
N ARG A 125 15.92 10.36 5.71
CA ARG A 125 16.14 11.54 4.89
C ARG A 125 17.40 11.41 4.02
N GLU A 126 18.46 10.82 4.56
CA GLU A 126 19.71 10.58 3.85
C GLU A 126 19.52 9.61 2.67
N GLN A 127 18.68 8.57 2.84
CA GLN A 127 18.34 7.62 1.78
C GLN A 127 17.49 8.27 0.69
N GLU A 128 16.51 9.11 1.07
CA GLU A 128 15.71 9.88 0.11
C GLU A 128 16.61 10.83 -0.70
N GLU A 129 17.48 11.59 -0.03
CA GLU A 129 18.42 12.54 -0.66
C GLU A 129 19.42 11.83 -1.58
N ALA A 130 19.95 10.68 -1.18
CA ALA A 130 20.84 9.86 -2.03
C ALA A 130 20.11 9.35 -3.28
N THR A 131 18.86 8.94 -3.15
CA THR A 131 18.03 8.50 -4.28
C THR A 131 17.75 9.67 -5.25
N GLU A 132 17.42 10.86 -4.75
CA GLU A 132 17.22 12.05 -5.58
C GLU A 132 18.50 12.50 -6.29
N GLU A 133 19.65 12.40 -5.62
CA GLU A 133 20.94 12.75 -6.24
C GLU A 133 21.31 11.76 -7.36
N ALA A 134 21.07 10.46 -7.12
CA ALA A 134 21.25 9.46 -8.17
C ALA A 134 20.29 9.70 -9.36
N LEU A 135 19.04 10.09 -9.09
CA LEU A 135 18.04 10.38 -10.12
C LEU A 135 18.46 11.52 -11.04
N LYS A 136 19.08 12.58 -10.51
CA LYS A 136 19.57 13.72 -11.31
C LYS A 136 20.66 13.34 -12.32
N GLN A 137 21.38 12.26 -12.07
CA GLN A 137 22.50 11.78 -12.91
C GLN A 137 22.02 10.80 -14.00
N ILE A 138 20.75 10.39 -13.97
CA ILE A 138 20.17 9.44 -14.91
C ILE A 138 19.50 10.19 -16.04
N ASN A 139 20.05 10.05 -17.25
CA ASN A 139 19.54 10.62 -18.50
C ASN A 139 19.04 9.52 -19.47
N ASN A 140 18.68 8.36 -18.92
CA ASN A 140 18.26 7.22 -19.73
C ASN A 140 16.74 7.21 -19.80
N ASP A 141 16.18 7.41 -20.97
CA ASP A 141 14.73 7.34 -21.22
C ASP A 141 14.40 5.99 -21.87
N ARG A 142 13.49 5.27 -21.23
CA ARG A 142 12.91 4.05 -21.76
C ARG A 142 11.38 4.16 -21.63
N SER A 143 10.66 3.75 -22.66
CA SER A 143 9.20 3.85 -22.73
C SER A 143 8.50 2.52 -22.96
N ASP A 144 9.25 1.43 -23.21
CA ASP A 144 8.72 0.10 -23.44
C ASP A 144 8.94 -0.80 -22.20
N PHE A 145 7.84 -1.16 -21.55
CA PHE A 145 7.82 -1.99 -20.34
C PHE A 145 6.82 -3.12 -20.52
N ASP A 146 7.31 -4.33 -20.73
CA ASP A 146 6.50 -5.54 -20.90
C ASP A 146 6.23 -6.26 -19.57
N ASP A 147 5.40 -7.30 -19.60
CA ASP A 147 5.02 -8.05 -18.40
C ASP A 147 6.17 -8.89 -17.79
N GLU A 148 7.20 -9.22 -18.58
CA GLU A 148 8.41 -9.89 -18.06
C GLU A 148 9.20 -9.01 -17.09
N CYS A 149 8.94 -7.71 -17.12
CA CYS A 149 9.56 -6.73 -16.24
C CYS A 149 8.97 -6.70 -14.81
N LEU A 150 7.80 -7.28 -14.55
CA LEU A 150 7.11 -7.19 -13.24
C LEU A 150 7.90 -7.73 -12.05
N GLY A 151 8.89 -8.57 -12.30
CA GLY A 151 9.63 -9.25 -11.25
C GLY A 151 9.15 -10.70 -11.07
N GLU A 152 9.68 -11.36 -10.04
CA GLU A 152 9.33 -12.73 -9.70
C GLU A 152 8.00 -12.75 -8.93
N ALA A 153 6.95 -13.32 -9.53
CA ALA A 153 5.64 -13.45 -8.88
C ALA A 153 5.73 -14.30 -7.61
N SER A 154 5.23 -13.78 -6.50
CA SER A 154 5.39 -14.40 -5.18
C SER A 154 4.05 -14.51 -4.42
N PRO A 155 3.04 -15.20 -5.01
CA PRO A 155 1.69 -15.25 -4.43
C PRO A 155 1.63 -15.96 -3.07
N HIS A 156 2.61 -16.82 -2.75
CA HIS A 156 2.71 -17.48 -1.45
C HIS A 156 3.00 -16.48 -0.32
N LEU A 157 3.70 -15.39 -0.58
CA LEU A 157 4.01 -14.37 0.42
C LEU A 157 2.75 -13.65 0.91
N PHE A 158 1.76 -13.47 0.04
CA PHE A 158 0.47 -12.94 0.46
C PHE A 158 -0.19 -13.83 1.54
N GLN A 159 -0.17 -15.14 1.36
CA GLN A 159 -0.73 -16.08 2.34
C GLN A 159 0.09 -16.12 3.63
N THR A 160 1.42 -16.00 3.55
CA THR A 160 2.29 -15.85 4.73
C THR A 160 1.89 -14.62 5.54
N TYR A 161 1.73 -13.46 4.89
CA TYR A 161 1.29 -12.24 5.56
C TYR A 161 -0.07 -12.39 6.26
N LEU A 162 -1.07 -13.00 5.59
CA LEU A 162 -2.39 -13.21 6.21
C LEU A 162 -2.35 -14.19 7.37
N GLN A 163 -1.53 -15.24 7.27
CA GLN A 163 -1.35 -16.21 8.34
C GLN A 163 -0.74 -15.54 9.57
N ASP A 164 0.34 -14.79 9.40
CA ASP A 164 1.03 -14.14 10.51
C ASP A 164 0.16 -13.05 11.17
N LEU A 165 -0.68 -12.34 10.37
CA LEU A 165 -1.70 -11.46 10.95
C LEU A 165 -2.67 -12.20 11.87
N CYS A 166 -3.18 -13.36 11.46
CA CYS A 166 -4.07 -14.16 12.29
C CYS A 166 -3.34 -14.71 13.54
N GLU A 167 -2.09 -15.14 13.38
CA GLU A 167 -1.28 -15.65 14.49
C GLU A 167 -0.93 -14.57 15.52
N SER A 168 -0.73 -13.31 15.07
CA SER A 168 -0.43 -12.18 15.96
C SER A 168 -1.55 -11.87 16.95
N VAL A 169 -2.78 -12.28 16.63
CA VAL A 169 -3.98 -12.15 17.46
C VAL A 169 -4.53 -13.52 17.88
N SER A 170 -3.65 -14.51 18.03
CA SER A 170 -4.06 -15.87 18.38
C SER A 170 -4.89 -15.89 19.67
N GLY A 171 -6.03 -16.59 19.61
CA GLY A 171 -7.00 -16.63 20.71
C GLY A 171 -8.10 -15.55 20.64
N LEU A 172 -8.01 -14.60 19.70
CA LEU A 172 -9.11 -13.69 19.41
C LEU A 172 -10.15 -14.41 18.54
N GLU A 173 -11.39 -14.51 19.05
CA GLU A 173 -12.53 -15.05 18.32
C GLU A 173 -13.58 -13.96 18.12
N MET A 174 -14.03 -13.78 16.87
CA MET A 174 -15.02 -12.76 16.49
C MET A 174 -16.38 -13.37 16.10
N ASN A 175 -16.68 -14.60 16.53
CA ASN A 175 -17.84 -15.40 16.11
C ASN A 175 -19.21 -14.72 16.32
N ASN A 176 -19.29 -13.76 17.24
CA ASN A 176 -20.52 -13.05 17.55
C ASN A 176 -20.54 -11.60 17.02
N LEU A 177 -19.50 -11.17 16.32
CA LEU A 177 -19.43 -9.81 15.78
C LEU A 177 -19.90 -9.77 14.35
N ARG A 178 -20.87 -8.91 14.07
CA ARG A 178 -21.33 -8.56 12.74
C ARG A 178 -20.70 -7.23 12.34
N ILE A 179 -19.84 -7.26 11.34
CA ILE A 179 -18.97 -6.12 10.98
C ILE A 179 -19.34 -5.62 9.58
N LEU A 180 -19.69 -4.33 9.47
CA LEU A 180 -19.76 -3.62 8.20
C LEU A 180 -18.33 -3.15 7.84
N MET A 181 -17.75 -3.73 6.79
CA MET A 181 -16.35 -3.50 6.40
C MET A 181 -16.29 -2.84 5.03
N ASP A 182 -15.75 -1.63 4.97
CA ASP A 182 -15.50 -0.88 3.75
C ASP A 182 -14.02 -0.97 3.36
N CYS A 183 -13.73 -1.63 2.23
CA CYS A 183 -12.38 -1.84 1.71
C CYS A 183 -11.94 -0.78 0.70
N ALA A 184 -12.69 0.32 0.53
CA ALA A 184 -12.37 1.44 -0.37
C ALA A 184 -12.13 1.04 -1.84
N ASN A 185 -12.48 -0.16 -2.30
CA ASN A 185 -12.03 -0.77 -3.54
C ASN A 185 -10.48 -0.75 -3.69
N GLY A 186 -9.77 -0.70 -2.57
CA GLY A 186 -8.33 -0.56 -2.44
C GLY A 186 -7.61 -1.86 -2.11
N ALA A 187 -6.40 -1.76 -1.56
CA ALA A 187 -5.53 -2.91 -1.26
C ALA A 187 -6.12 -3.88 -0.23
N ALA A 188 -7.07 -3.43 0.63
CA ALA A 188 -7.78 -4.26 1.59
C ALA A 188 -8.76 -5.26 0.95
N TRP A 189 -9.17 -5.08 -0.31
CA TRP A 189 -10.29 -5.75 -0.98
C TRP A 189 -10.39 -7.26 -0.73
N LYS A 190 -9.26 -7.93 -0.63
CA LYS A 190 -9.14 -9.37 -0.37
C LYS A 190 -8.59 -9.67 1.02
N ALA A 191 -7.54 -8.94 1.43
CA ALA A 191 -6.81 -9.22 2.66
C ALA A 191 -7.68 -9.08 3.91
N ALA A 192 -8.41 -7.95 4.05
CA ALA A 192 -9.21 -7.71 5.23
C ALA A 192 -10.38 -8.68 5.38
N PRO A 193 -11.23 -8.92 4.36
CA PRO A 193 -12.29 -9.93 4.46
C PRO A 193 -11.75 -11.33 4.79
N GLU A 194 -10.61 -11.72 4.23
CA GLU A 194 -10.03 -13.03 4.49
C GLU A 194 -9.53 -13.17 5.94
N VAL A 195 -8.83 -12.17 6.48
CA VAL A 195 -8.33 -12.19 7.87
C VAL A 195 -9.48 -12.20 8.87
N PHE A 196 -10.42 -11.27 8.75
CA PHE A 196 -11.56 -11.20 9.67
C PHE A 196 -12.48 -12.42 9.56
N GLY A 197 -12.63 -13.00 8.36
CA GLY A 197 -13.33 -14.26 8.16
C GLY A 197 -12.65 -15.44 8.87
N ARG A 198 -11.31 -15.52 8.82
CA ARG A 198 -10.54 -16.55 9.55
C ARG A 198 -10.69 -16.39 11.09
N LEU A 199 -10.89 -15.16 11.58
CA LEU A 199 -11.16 -14.88 12.99
C LEU A 199 -12.63 -15.13 13.40
N GLY A 200 -13.49 -15.55 12.46
CA GLY A 200 -14.88 -15.92 12.72
C GLY A 200 -15.88 -14.78 12.64
N ALA A 201 -15.51 -13.59 12.20
CA ALA A 201 -16.44 -12.46 12.09
C ALA A 201 -17.53 -12.71 11.03
N ASN A 202 -18.75 -12.23 11.31
CA ASN A 202 -19.84 -12.17 10.34
C ASN A 202 -19.73 -10.88 9.54
N LEU A 203 -19.19 -10.96 8.33
CA LEU A 203 -18.81 -9.79 7.53
C LEU A 203 -19.89 -9.36 6.55
N ILE A 204 -20.10 -8.04 6.49
CA ILE A 204 -20.75 -7.35 5.39
C ILE A 204 -19.66 -6.52 4.73
N ALA A 205 -18.92 -7.15 3.83
CA ALA A 205 -17.85 -6.48 3.11
C ALA A 205 -18.39 -5.73 1.91
N ILE A 206 -18.09 -4.44 1.82
CA ILE A 206 -18.49 -3.54 0.73
C ILE A 206 -17.24 -2.91 0.10
N HIS A 207 -17.39 -2.38 -1.13
CA HIS A 207 -16.31 -1.78 -1.89
C HIS A 207 -15.07 -2.70 -1.95
N THR A 208 -15.30 -3.94 -2.39
CA THR A 208 -14.29 -5.00 -2.52
C THR A 208 -13.94 -5.28 -3.99
N GLU A 209 -14.23 -4.36 -4.89
CA GLU A 209 -13.87 -4.47 -6.29
C GLU A 209 -12.42 -4.04 -6.51
N ASN A 210 -11.71 -4.74 -7.37
CA ASN A 210 -10.31 -4.44 -7.68
C ASN A 210 -10.14 -3.89 -9.11
N ASP A 211 -11.15 -3.19 -9.62
CA ASP A 211 -11.16 -2.64 -10.97
C ASP A 211 -10.26 -1.39 -11.14
N GLY A 212 -9.81 -0.83 -10.01
CA GLY A 212 -8.92 0.32 -9.93
C GLY A 212 -9.52 1.66 -10.36
N ARG A 213 -10.77 1.68 -10.82
CA ARG A 213 -11.47 2.90 -11.24
C ARG A 213 -12.27 3.52 -10.11
N HIS A 214 -12.78 2.67 -9.23
CA HIS A 214 -13.65 3.05 -8.12
C HIS A 214 -12.93 3.13 -6.76
N ILE A 215 -11.60 3.04 -6.74
CA ILE A 215 -10.84 3.20 -5.50
C ILE A 215 -11.12 4.58 -4.87
N ASN A 216 -11.49 4.59 -3.60
CA ASN A 216 -11.85 5.77 -2.79
C ASN A 216 -13.08 6.56 -3.30
N VAL A 217 -13.84 6.06 -4.27
CA VAL A 217 -15.04 6.75 -4.78
C VAL A 217 -16.21 6.47 -3.84
N GLU A 218 -16.64 7.49 -3.09
CA GLU A 218 -17.71 7.40 -2.08
C GLU A 218 -17.52 6.19 -1.14
N SER A 219 -16.30 5.90 -0.77
CA SER A 219 -15.93 4.70 -0.02
C SER A 219 -14.71 4.93 0.88
N GLY A 220 -14.50 4.01 1.81
CA GLY A 220 -13.33 3.96 2.67
C GLY A 220 -13.32 4.98 3.81
N SER A 221 -12.14 5.14 4.42
CA SER A 221 -11.96 5.91 5.65
C SER A 221 -12.35 7.39 5.50
N GLU A 222 -11.98 8.04 4.38
CA GLU A 222 -12.33 9.45 4.14
C GLU A 222 -13.83 9.67 3.93
N PHE A 223 -14.53 8.72 3.29
CA PHE A 223 -15.97 8.77 3.17
C PHE A 223 -16.63 8.60 4.54
N MET A 224 -16.22 7.62 5.33
CA MET A 224 -16.75 7.43 6.69
C MET A 224 -16.52 8.67 7.55
N ARG A 225 -15.34 9.30 7.46
CA ARG A 225 -15.01 10.51 8.21
C ARG A 225 -15.85 11.73 7.78
N SER A 226 -16.06 11.91 6.46
CA SER A 226 -16.75 13.08 5.91
C SER A 226 -18.26 12.94 5.89
N LYS A 227 -18.79 11.70 5.88
CA LYS A 227 -20.22 11.38 5.79
C LYS A 227 -20.66 10.35 6.85
N PRO A 228 -20.33 10.55 8.15
CA PRO A 228 -20.57 9.54 9.18
C PRO A 228 -22.04 9.15 9.32
N ALA A 229 -22.96 10.09 9.08
CA ALA A 229 -24.41 9.80 9.18
C ALA A 229 -24.89 8.76 8.15
N LEU A 230 -24.30 8.75 6.93
CA LEU A 230 -24.67 7.75 5.92
C LEU A 230 -24.15 6.36 6.31
N VAL A 231 -22.94 6.30 6.86
CA VAL A 231 -22.37 5.02 7.34
C VAL A 231 -23.15 4.50 8.56
N ALA A 232 -23.51 5.39 9.50
CA ALA A 232 -24.33 5.03 10.67
C ALA A 232 -25.72 4.52 10.26
N GLN A 233 -26.35 5.11 9.24
CA GLN A 233 -27.60 4.60 8.69
C GLN A 233 -27.42 3.19 8.13
N ARG A 234 -26.39 2.97 7.32
CA ARG A 234 -26.09 1.66 6.73
C ARG A 234 -25.77 0.61 7.81
N LEU A 235 -25.00 0.98 8.82
CA LEU A 235 -24.69 0.13 9.97
C LEU A 235 -25.96 -0.34 10.68
N ALA A 236 -26.92 0.58 10.93
CA ALA A 236 -28.19 0.26 11.56
C ALA A 236 -29.08 -0.64 10.67
N GLU A 237 -29.17 -0.36 9.36
CA GLU A 237 -29.90 -1.18 8.39
C GLU A 237 -29.37 -2.62 8.35
N GLU A 238 -28.06 -2.79 8.37
CA GLU A 238 -27.39 -4.09 8.38
C GLU A 238 -27.37 -4.74 9.77
N LYS A 239 -27.78 -4.03 10.82
CA LYS A 239 -27.69 -4.50 12.22
C LYS A 239 -26.27 -4.97 12.58
N ALA A 240 -25.28 -4.21 12.12
CA ALA A 240 -23.90 -4.50 12.42
C ALA A 240 -23.50 -3.93 13.78
N ASP A 241 -22.61 -4.62 14.49
CA ASP A 241 -22.13 -4.23 15.81
C ASP A 241 -21.09 -3.11 15.72
N LEU A 242 -20.37 -3.04 14.59
CA LEU A 242 -19.42 -1.97 14.30
C LEU A 242 -19.21 -1.83 12.78
N ALA A 243 -18.70 -0.67 12.36
CA ALA A 243 -18.19 -0.49 11.02
C ALA A 243 -16.70 -0.19 11.04
N ILE A 244 -15.98 -0.74 10.04
CA ILE A 244 -14.55 -0.51 9.82
C ILE A 244 -14.39 0.00 8.39
N ALA A 245 -13.65 1.08 8.19
CA ALA A 245 -13.32 1.58 6.86
C ALA A 245 -11.82 1.79 6.72
N PHE A 246 -11.25 1.22 5.67
CA PHE A 246 -9.86 1.38 5.30
C PHE A 246 -9.69 2.49 4.27
N ASP A 247 -8.49 3.04 4.15
CA ASP A 247 -8.11 3.84 2.98
C ASP A 247 -7.60 2.96 1.83
N GLY A 248 -7.28 3.58 0.69
CA GLY A 248 -6.92 2.84 -0.54
C GLY A 248 -5.68 1.95 -0.42
N GLU A 249 -4.72 2.27 0.47
CA GLU A 249 -3.51 1.48 0.70
C GLU A 249 -3.51 0.68 2.02
N THR A 250 -4.57 0.86 2.83
CA THR A 250 -4.83 0.06 4.04
C THR A 250 -3.81 0.29 5.18
N ASP A 251 -3.20 1.46 5.24
CA ASP A 251 -2.36 1.89 6.37
C ASP A 251 -3.12 2.81 7.34
N TRP A 252 -4.33 3.20 6.99
CA TRP A 252 -5.24 3.99 7.80
C TRP A 252 -6.59 3.32 7.96
N VAL A 253 -7.15 3.34 9.19
CA VAL A 253 -8.45 2.76 9.51
C VAL A 253 -9.28 3.71 10.37
N ILE A 254 -10.57 3.79 10.08
CA ILE A 254 -11.57 4.44 10.93
C ILE A 254 -12.59 3.40 11.38
N VAL A 255 -12.99 3.48 12.63
CA VAL A 255 -13.98 2.59 13.24
C VAL A 255 -15.19 3.40 13.70
N MET A 256 -16.37 2.80 13.61
CA MET A 256 -17.63 3.36 14.12
C MET A 256 -18.30 2.32 15.02
N ASP A 257 -18.74 2.75 16.19
CA ASP A 257 -19.46 1.88 17.14
C ASP A 257 -20.92 1.61 16.71
N GLU A 258 -21.61 0.74 17.42
CA GLU A 258 -23.00 0.35 17.15
C GLU A 258 -24.01 1.52 17.29
N LYS A 259 -23.60 2.65 17.86
CA LYS A 259 -24.42 3.86 18.01
C LYS A 259 -24.16 4.89 16.91
N GLY A 260 -23.23 4.60 16.00
CA GLY A 260 -22.83 5.50 14.94
C GLY A 260 -21.79 6.56 15.36
N ASN A 261 -21.11 6.38 16.48
CA ASN A 261 -20.04 7.27 16.89
C ASN A 261 -18.73 6.85 16.24
N LEU A 262 -18.00 7.82 15.68
CA LEU A 262 -16.65 7.58 15.17
C LEU A 262 -15.67 7.40 16.33
N ILE A 263 -14.86 6.33 16.25
CA ILE A 263 -13.74 6.09 17.13
C ILE A 263 -12.49 6.59 16.40
N ASP A 264 -12.07 7.80 16.71
CA ASP A 264 -10.92 8.44 16.06
C ASP A 264 -9.58 7.82 16.50
N GLY A 265 -8.49 8.22 15.81
CA GLY A 265 -7.15 7.71 16.09
C GLY A 265 -6.68 7.94 17.54
N GLY A 266 -7.11 9.03 18.18
CA GLY A 266 -6.81 9.29 19.59
C GLY A 266 -7.47 8.27 20.53
N HIS A 267 -8.73 7.96 20.30
CA HIS A 267 -9.46 6.91 21.04
C HIS A 267 -8.85 5.53 20.77
N GLN A 268 -8.50 5.21 19.51
CA GLN A 268 -7.85 3.95 19.15
C GLN A 268 -6.51 3.78 19.87
N LEU A 269 -5.66 4.82 19.86
CA LEU A 269 -4.39 4.81 20.59
C LEU A 269 -4.58 4.66 22.09
N ALA A 270 -5.57 5.32 22.69
CA ALA A 270 -5.88 5.16 24.11
C ALA A 270 -6.30 3.72 24.45
N LEU A 271 -7.09 3.05 23.60
CA LEU A 271 -7.48 1.65 23.77
C LEU A 271 -6.29 0.69 23.65
N LEU A 272 -5.33 0.99 22.78
CA LEU A 272 -4.15 0.15 22.57
C LEU A 272 -3.08 0.34 23.64
N ALA A 273 -3.07 1.50 24.31
CA ALA A 273 -2.09 1.85 25.35
C ALA A 273 -2.52 1.41 26.77
N GLY A 274 -3.80 1.06 26.99
CA GLY A 274 -4.37 0.67 28.28
C GLY A 274 -4.37 -0.77 28.55
#